data_4b9357d6c9206b8694c61d50d8a91559
#
_entry.id   4b9357d6c9206b8694c61d50d8a91559
#
_cell.length_a   1.000
_cell.length_b   1.000
_cell.length_c   1.000
_cell.angle_alpha   90.00
_cell.angle_beta   90.00
_cell.angle_gamma   90.00
#
_symmetry.space_group_name_H-M   'P 1'
#
loop_
_entity.id
_entity.type
_entity.pdbx_description
1 polymer ?
#
loop_
_entity_poly.entity_id
_entity_poly.type
_entity_poly.pdbx_seq_one_letter_code
_entity_poly.pdbx_strand_id
1 'polypeptide(L)'
;SEEISADACKKIEVDSDLVNEHLKVLEDMVRIDSRSFGVNEFKGDRTVPSDMKEILECAKKYLAKIGFSKVSINNSKSKHPFPILMAEIFAAKEKPTILFYAHLDKQPYMDNEKFEKWGGIAPTQLRWNEDRSRAYGRGAADDLSGVVSIGMSIDALMQTVKGALEGNFSQLPCNIKVIFETEEE
;
A
#
# COMPACT_ATOMS: atom_id res chain seq x y z
N SER A 1 -17.22 10.67 16.77
CA SER A 1 -15.88 10.11 16.69
C SER A 1 -15.86 8.60 16.94
N GLU A 2 -16.30 8.11 18.09
CA GLU A 2 -16.37 6.65 18.34
C GLU A 2 -17.40 5.96 17.42
N GLU A 3 -18.52 6.58 17.19
CA GLU A 3 -19.57 6.12 16.27
C GLU A 3 -19.05 6.00 14.83
N ILE A 4 -18.36 7.02 14.32
CA ILE A 4 -17.75 6.99 12.97
C ILE A 4 -16.74 5.85 12.85
N SER A 5 -15.92 5.62 13.87
CA SER A 5 -14.95 4.52 13.87
C SER A 5 -15.62 3.15 13.90
N ALA A 6 -16.67 3.00 14.70
CA ALA A 6 -17.46 1.76 14.78
C ALA A 6 -18.16 1.46 13.44
N ASP A 7 -18.74 2.47 12.79
CA ASP A 7 -19.39 2.32 11.49
C ASP A 7 -18.40 1.95 10.38
N ALA A 8 -17.20 2.55 10.38
CA ALA A 8 -16.15 2.19 9.44
C ALA A 8 -15.64 0.75 9.65
N CYS A 9 -15.45 0.31 10.89
CA CYS A 9 -15.10 -1.07 11.20
C CYS A 9 -16.18 -2.04 10.74
N LYS A 10 -17.43 -1.75 11.06
CA LYS A 10 -18.58 -2.58 10.64
C LYS A 10 -18.68 -2.67 9.12
N LYS A 11 -18.38 -1.59 8.40
CA LYS A 11 -18.36 -1.59 6.94
C LYS A 11 -17.35 -2.61 6.38
N ILE A 12 -16.14 -2.69 6.95
CA ILE A 12 -15.15 -3.69 6.55
C ILE A 12 -15.63 -5.11 6.84
N GLU A 13 -16.33 -5.34 7.95
CA GLU A 13 -16.84 -6.66 8.33
C GLU A 13 -17.95 -7.18 7.41
N VAL A 14 -18.79 -6.30 6.86
CA VAL A 14 -20.00 -6.70 6.12
C VAL A 14 -19.94 -6.44 4.62
N ASP A 15 -19.06 -5.53 4.14
CA ASP A 15 -18.95 -5.15 2.74
C ASP A 15 -17.87 -5.97 2.04
N SER A 16 -18.28 -7.14 1.52
CA SER A 16 -17.36 -8.03 0.80
C SER A 16 -16.81 -7.42 -0.49
N ASP A 17 -17.54 -6.51 -1.13
CA ASP A 17 -17.07 -5.85 -2.36
C ASP A 17 -15.94 -4.88 -2.04
N LEU A 18 -16.07 -4.09 -0.98
CA LEU A 18 -15.00 -3.24 -0.47
C LEU A 18 -13.74 -4.07 -0.21
N VAL A 19 -13.86 -5.15 0.56
CA VAL A 19 -12.71 -6.02 0.89
C VAL A 19 -12.08 -6.61 -0.36
N ASN A 20 -12.89 -7.13 -1.28
CA ASN A 20 -12.41 -7.73 -2.54
C ASN A 20 -11.69 -6.72 -3.45
N GLU A 21 -12.14 -5.46 -3.52
CA GLU A 21 -11.44 -4.41 -4.26
C GLU A 21 -10.02 -4.17 -3.71
N HIS A 22 -9.87 -4.12 -2.39
CA HIS A 22 -8.56 -3.95 -1.75
C HIS A 22 -7.67 -5.19 -1.89
N LEU A 23 -8.24 -6.39 -1.80
CA LEU A 23 -7.49 -7.64 -2.06
C LEU A 23 -7.02 -7.74 -3.51
N LYS A 24 -7.77 -7.18 -4.46
CA LYS A 24 -7.33 -7.06 -5.86
C LYS A 24 -6.11 -6.14 -6.00
N VAL A 25 -6.07 -5.04 -5.26
CA VAL A 25 -4.89 -4.17 -5.22
C VAL A 25 -3.68 -4.91 -4.64
N LEU A 26 -3.86 -5.72 -3.59
CA LEU A 26 -2.80 -6.57 -3.05
C LEU A 26 -2.25 -7.53 -4.12
N GLU A 27 -3.12 -8.20 -4.86
CA GLU A 27 -2.74 -9.09 -5.95
C GLU A 27 -1.94 -8.35 -7.04
N ASP A 28 -2.40 -7.17 -7.45
CA ASP A 28 -1.74 -6.35 -8.46
C ASP A 28 -0.35 -5.88 -8.00
N MET A 29 -0.20 -5.51 -6.72
CA MET A 29 1.09 -5.11 -6.14
C MET A 29 2.03 -6.31 -5.96
N VAL A 30 1.53 -7.48 -5.56
CA VAL A 30 2.35 -8.70 -5.44
C VAL A 30 2.93 -9.09 -6.79
N ARG A 31 2.19 -8.90 -7.88
CA ARG A 31 2.63 -9.20 -9.24
C ARG A 31 3.83 -8.37 -9.68
N ILE A 32 3.99 -7.17 -9.18
CA ILE A 32 5.11 -6.28 -9.51
C ILE A 32 6.35 -6.75 -8.76
N ASP A 33 7.45 -7.02 -9.47
CA ASP A 33 8.70 -7.51 -8.88
C ASP A 33 9.53 -6.38 -8.26
N SER A 34 9.00 -5.74 -7.22
CA SER A 34 9.65 -4.63 -6.50
C SER A 34 10.65 -5.13 -5.43
N ARG A 35 11.45 -6.14 -5.75
CA ARG A 35 12.47 -6.63 -4.83
C ARG A 35 13.50 -5.56 -4.51
N SER A 36 13.95 -5.54 -3.26
CA SER A 36 15.04 -4.68 -2.81
C SER A 36 16.33 -4.93 -3.59
N PHE A 37 17.21 -3.96 -3.58
CA PHE A 37 18.33 -3.80 -4.52
C PHE A 37 19.43 -4.85 -4.51
N GLY A 38 19.47 -5.78 -3.57
CA GLY A 38 20.44 -6.86 -3.59
C GLY A 38 20.42 -7.75 -4.85
N VAL A 39 19.38 -7.61 -5.67
CA VAL A 39 19.21 -8.39 -6.91
C VAL A 39 19.56 -7.58 -8.16
N ASN A 40 19.34 -6.28 -8.13
CA ASN A 40 19.70 -5.38 -9.21
C ASN A 40 20.82 -4.47 -8.71
N GLU A 41 22.07 -4.90 -8.90
CA GLU A 41 23.23 -4.06 -8.61
C GLU A 41 23.02 -2.66 -9.19
N PHE A 42 23.15 -1.64 -8.35
CA PHE A 42 23.31 -0.27 -8.79
C PHE A 42 24.54 -0.17 -9.69
N LYS A 43 24.37 -0.38 -10.97
CA LYS A 43 25.42 -0.15 -11.97
C LYS A 43 25.64 1.36 -12.14
N GLY A 44 26.09 2.00 -11.10
CA GLY A 44 26.72 3.34 -11.15
C GLY A 44 25.85 4.54 -11.50
N ASP A 45 24.70 4.38 -12.13
CA ASP A 45 23.85 5.48 -12.60
C ASP A 45 22.70 5.87 -11.65
N ARG A 46 22.52 5.11 -10.56
CA ARG A 46 21.50 5.33 -9.52
C ARG A 46 20.07 5.51 -10.05
N THR A 47 19.73 4.87 -11.14
CA THR A 47 18.35 4.90 -11.64
C THR A 47 17.45 3.97 -10.82
N VAL A 48 16.28 4.45 -10.46
CA VAL A 48 15.26 3.65 -9.81
C VAL A 48 14.79 2.57 -10.79
N PRO A 49 14.80 1.29 -10.43
CA PRO A 49 14.31 0.21 -11.27
C PRO A 49 12.88 0.42 -11.77
N SER A 50 12.58 -0.09 -12.96
CA SER A 50 11.24 0.04 -13.57
C SER A 50 10.13 -0.50 -12.69
N ASP A 51 10.35 -1.67 -12.07
CA ASP A 51 9.37 -2.33 -11.21
C ASP A 51 9.10 -1.52 -9.94
N MET A 52 10.13 -0.85 -9.40
CA MET A 52 9.98 0.05 -8.27
C MET A 52 9.18 1.31 -8.65
N LYS A 53 9.37 1.84 -9.85
CA LYS A 53 8.53 2.93 -10.36
C LYS A 53 7.09 2.47 -10.57
N GLU A 54 6.90 1.25 -11.07
CA GLU A 54 5.58 0.67 -11.32
C GLU A 54 4.78 0.51 -10.01
N ILE A 55 5.39 -0.05 -8.95
CA ILE A 55 4.69 -0.21 -7.67
C ILE A 55 4.38 1.14 -7.00
N LEU A 56 5.27 2.13 -7.12
CA LEU A 56 5.02 3.49 -6.63
C LEU A 56 3.82 4.14 -7.35
N GLU A 57 3.74 4.02 -8.67
CA GLU A 57 2.60 4.53 -9.44
C GLU A 57 1.31 3.75 -9.15
N CYS A 58 1.39 2.44 -8.91
CA CYS A 58 0.27 1.63 -8.46
C CYS A 58 -0.26 2.12 -7.11
N ALA A 59 0.61 2.30 -6.13
CA ALA A 59 0.26 2.81 -4.80
C ALA A 59 -0.28 4.25 -4.85
N LYS A 60 0.30 5.11 -5.70
CA LYS A 60 -0.18 6.48 -5.91
C LYS A 60 -1.61 6.51 -6.45
N LYS A 61 -1.90 5.71 -7.47
CA LYS A 61 -3.26 5.59 -8.04
C LYS A 61 -4.25 5.03 -7.02
N TYR A 62 -3.81 4.05 -6.22
CA TYR A 62 -4.60 3.46 -5.16
C TYR A 62 -5.03 4.49 -4.12
N LEU A 63 -4.07 5.25 -3.56
CA LEU A 63 -4.38 6.29 -2.57
C LEU A 63 -5.22 7.43 -3.16
N ALA A 64 -4.97 7.82 -4.40
CA ALA A 64 -5.78 8.83 -5.08
C ALA A 64 -7.24 8.37 -5.27
N LYS A 65 -7.46 7.09 -5.61
CA LYS A 65 -8.81 6.50 -5.72
C LYS A 65 -9.56 6.51 -4.39
N ILE A 66 -8.87 6.29 -3.27
CA ILE A 66 -9.45 6.34 -1.91
C ILE A 66 -9.90 7.77 -1.54
N GLY A 67 -9.32 8.79 -2.15
CA GLY A 67 -9.70 10.18 -1.90
C GLY A 67 -8.64 11.02 -1.19
N PHE A 68 -7.38 10.58 -1.16
CA PHE A 68 -6.30 11.43 -0.67
C PHE A 68 -6.18 12.69 -1.52
N SER A 69 -6.20 13.85 -0.86
CA SER A 69 -6.17 15.15 -1.53
C SER A 69 -4.81 15.51 -2.11
N LYS A 70 -3.76 14.95 -1.54
CA LYS A 70 -2.38 15.13 -2.02
C LYS A 70 -1.69 13.77 -2.02
N VAL A 71 -1.17 13.37 -3.17
CA VAL A 71 -0.35 12.16 -3.33
C VAL A 71 0.86 12.52 -4.18
N SER A 72 2.05 12.33 -3.65
CA SER A 72 3.30 12.67 -4.33
C SER A 72 4.35 11.57 -4.16
N ILE A 73 5.14 11.35 -5.20
CA ILE A 73 6.35 10.54 -5.16
C ILE A 73 7.53 11.50 -5.10
N ASN A 74 8.26 11.48 -4.00
CA ASN A 74 9.39 12.35 -3.75
C ASN A 74 10.69 11.61 -4.04
N ASN A 75 11.37 11.99 -5.09
CA ASN A 75 12.73 11.54 -5.37
C ASN A 75 13.68 12.41 -4.55
N SER A 76 14.36 11.82 -3.59
CA SER A 76 15.41 12.51 -2.88
C SER A 76 16.53 12.92 -3.85
N LYS A 77 16.93 14.20 -3.82
CA LYS A 77 18.17 14.66 -4.45
C LYS A 77 19.41 14.25 -3.64
N SER A 78 19.21 13.52 -2.54
CA SER A 78 20.28 13.03 -1.68
C SER A 78 21.05 11.88 -2.34
N LYS A 79 22.09 11.40 -1.64
CA LYS A 79 22.89 10.24 -2.09
C LYS A 79 22.07 8.92 -2.17
N HIS A 80 20.84 8.91 -1.64
CA HIS A 80 19.94 7.78 -1.66
C HIS A 80 18.85 7.99 -2.71
N PRO A 81 18.80 7.17 -3.76
CA PRO A 81 17.90 7.36 -4.89
C PRO A 81 16.49 6.77 -4.65
N PHE A 82 16.20 6.29 -3.44
CA PHE A 82 14.96 5.59 -3.14
C PHE A 82 13.80 6.58 -3.00
N PRO A 83 12.79 6.52 -3.90
CA PRO A 83 11.65 7.39 -3.80
C PRO A 83 10.77 7.01 -2.61
N ILE A 84 10.18 8.02 -2.00
CA ILE A 84 9.16 7.85 -0.97
C ILE A 84 7.84 8.38 -1.51
N LEU A 85 6.78 7.57 -1.39
CA LEU A 85 5.43 8.04 -1.63
C LEU A 85 4.88 8.66 -0.36
N MET A 86 4.34 9.87 -0.49
CA MET A 86 3.68 10.60 0.59
C MET A 86 2.26 10.95 0.18
N ALA A 87 1.32 10.76 1.10
CA ALA A 87 -0.07 11.14 0.89
C ALA A 87 -0.66 11.83 2.13
N GLU A 88 -1.63 12.71 1.89
CA GLU A 88 -2.24 13.51 2.95
C GLU A 88 -3.73 13.73 2.72
N ILE A 89 -4.50 13.60 3.81
CA ILE A 89 -5.86 14.15 3.96
C ILE A 89 -5.80 15.14 5.12
N PHE A 90 -6.06 16.41 4.82
CA PHE A 90 -6.07 17.47 5.82
C PHE A 90 -7.50 17.83 6.21
N ALA A 91 -7.89 17.53 7.43
CA ALA A 91 -9.23 17.81 7.97
C ALA A 91 -9.33 19.23 8.58
N ALA A 92 -8.43 19.53 9.52
CA ALA A 92 -8.35 20.87 10.14
C ALA A 92 -7.03 21.00 10.94
N LYS A 93 -6.61 22.26 11.15
CA LYS A 93 -5.36 22.59 11.85
C LYS A 93 -5.35 22.13 13.31
N GLU A 94 -6.46 22.22 13.99
CA GLU A 94 -6.62 21.87 15.40
C GLU A 94 -6.77 20.39 15.69
N LYS A 95 -6.95 19.58 14.65
CA LYS A 95 -7.11 18.14 14.78
C LYS A 95 -5.77 17.43 14.89
N PRO A 96 -5.69 16.33 15.64
CA PRO A 96 -4.48 15.51 15.68
C PRO A 96 -4.17 14.96 14.28
N THR A 97 -2.91 14.64 14.05
CA THR A 97 -2.46 13.99 12.81
C THR A 97 -2.01 12.57 13.12
N ILE A 98 -2.55 11.60 12.41
CA ILE A 98 -2.08 10.22 12.42
C ILE A 98 -1.18 10.02 11.22
N LEU A 99 0.02 9.49 11.46
CA LEU A 99 0.97 9.08 10.43
C LEU A 99 0.96 7.56 10.33
N PHE A 100 0.64 7.06 9.12
CA PHE A 100 0.77 5.65 8.76
C PHE A 100 2.05 5.42 7.96
N TYR A 101 2.67 4.29 8.20
CA TYR A 101 3.90 3.87 7.54
C TYR A 101 3.74 2.44 7.03
N ALA A 102 4.27 2.18 5.84
CA ALA A 102 4.47 0.86 5.27
C ALA A 102 5.58 0.94 4.21
N HIS A 103 5.99 -0.20 3.65
CA HIS A 103 6.96 -0.22 2.55
C HIS A 103 6.47 -1.00 1.33
N LEU A 104 7.07 -0.71 0.19
CA LEU A 104 6.66 -1.23 -1.12
C LEU A 104 7.70 -2.19 -1.72
N ASP A 105 8.92 -2.18 -1.20
CA ASP A 105 9.98 -3.10 -1.61
C ASP A 105 9.78 -4.47 -0.98
N LYS A 106 10.46 -5.45 -1.51
CA LYS A 106 10.32 -6.87 -1.15
C LYS A 106 11.66 -7.53 -1.02
N GLN A 107 11.76 -8.47 -0.09
CA GLN A 107 12.89 -9.39 0.00
C GLN A 107 13.09 -10.19 -1.30
N PRO A 108 14.33 -10.58 -1.62
CA PRO A 108 14.61 -11.59 -2.64
C PRO A 108 13.81 -12.88 -2.41
N TYR A 109 13.62 -13.65 -3.47
CA TYR A 109 12.81 -14.89 -3.38
C TYR A 109 13.46 -16.00 -2.56
N MET A 110 14.77 -15.92 -2.30
CA MET A 110 15.55 -16.91 -1.54
C MET A 110 15.43 -18.33 -2.12
N ASP A 111 15.35 -18.42 -3.44
CA ASP A 111 15.11 -19.68 -4.16
C ASP A 111 15.80 -19.67 -5.54
N ASN A 112 15.77 -20.82 -6.21
CA ASN A 112 16.28 -20.98 -7.57
C ASN A 112 15.25 -20.55 -8.63
N GLU A 113 15.65 -20.54 -9.91
CA GLU A 113 14.80 -20.12 -11.03
C GLU A 113 13.56 -21.01 -11.24
N LYS A 114 13.51 -22.19 -10.63
CA LYS A 114 12.36 -23.10 -10.70
C LYS A 114 11.36 -22.87 -9.58
N PHE A 115 11.67 -21.97 -8.67
CA PHE A 115 10.83 -21.65 -7.52
C PHE A 115 10.44 -22.87 -6.67
N GLU A 116 11.40 -23.78 -6.45
CA GLU A 116 11.13 -25.06 -5.76
C GLU A 116 10.63 -24.86 -4.34
N LYS A 117 11.18 -23.89 -3.58
CA LYS A 117 10.71 -23.54 -2.23
C LYS A 117 9.31 -22.88 -2.24
N TRP A 118 8.89 -22.41 -3.41
CA TRP A 118 7.58 -21.81 -3.64
C TRP A 118 6.60 -22.77 -4.30
N GLY A 119 6.93 -24.07 -4.34
CA GLY A 119 6.10 -25.10 -4.96
C GLY A 119 6.01 -24.99 -6.48
N GLY A 120 7.05 -24.47 -7.13
CA GLY A 120 7.13 -24.31 -8.58
C GLY A 120 6.27 -23.16 -9.15
N ILE A 121 5.76 -22.27 -8.29
CA ILE A 121 4.92 -21.14 -8.70
C ILE A 121 5.65 -19.83 -8.39
N ALA A 122 5.68 -18.91 -9.35
CA ALA A 122 6.36 -17.64 -9.20
C ALA A 122 5.89 -16.88 -7.95
N PRO A 123 6.80 -16.37 -7.10
CA PRO A 123 6.45 -15.61 -5.90
C PRO A 123 5.66 -14.32 -6.17
N THR A 124 5.68 -13.83 -7.40
CA THR A 124 4.86 -12.69 -7.89
C THR A 124 3.41 -13.08 -8.21
N GLN A 125 3.06 -14.34 -8.09
CA GLN A 125 1.69 -14.82 -8.27
C GLN A 125 1.04 -15.04 -6.90
N LEU A 126 0.14 -14.15 -6.49
CA LEU A 126 -0.64 -14.33 -5.27
C LEU A 126 -1.52 -15.58 -5.37
N ARG A 127 -1.39 -16.47 -4.41
CA ARG A 127 -2.15 -17.72 -4.34
C ARG A 127 -2.95 -17.79 -3.06
N TRP A 128 -4.17 -18.26 -3.18
CA TRP A 128 -5.02 -18.53 -2.04
C TRP A 128 -5.02 -20.03 -1.71
N ASN A 129 -5.13 -20.37 -0.43
CA ASN A 129 -5.48 -21.72 -0.03
C ASN A 129 -6.94 -22.03 -0.40
N GLU A 130 -7.35 -23.29 -0.26
CA GLU A 130 -8.64 -23.79 -0.73
C GLU A 130 -9.84 -23.04 -0.15
N ASP A 131 -9.81 -22.73 1.15
CA ASP A 131 -10.87 -21.99 1.85
C ASP A 131 -10.71 -20.46 1.77
N ARG A 132 -9.70 -19.96 1.05
CA ARG A 132 -9.38 -18.53 0.89
C ARG A 132 -9.09 -17.77 2.19
N SER A 133 -8.74 -18.49 3.26
CA SER A 133 -8.36 -17.88 4.54
C SER A 133 -6.94 -17.36 4.56
N ARG A 134 -6.08 -17.79 3.62
CA ARG A 134 -4.67 -17.40 3.53
C ARG A 134 -4.25 -17.14 2.09
N ALA A 135 -3.47 -16.08 1.91
CA ALA A 135 -2.84 -15.73 0.64
C ALA A 135 -1.32 -15.83 0.75
N TYR A 136 -0.67 -16.30 -0.30
CA TYR A 136 0.77 -16.52 -0.35
C TYR A 136 1.37 -15.82 -1.57
N GLY A 137 2.41 -15.04 -1.36
CA GLY A 137 3.19 -14.37 -2.40
C GLY A 137 4.32 -13.58 -1.75
N ARG A 138 5.39 -13.27 -2.47
CA ARG A 138 6.46 -12.44 -1.94
C ARG A 138 5.94 -11.01 -1.74
N GLY A 139 6.13 -10.47 -0.53
CA GLY A 139 5.63 -9.16 -0.14
C GLY A 139 4.14 -9.15 0.28
N ALA A 140 3.40 -10.28 0.14
CA ALA A 140 1.98 -10.31 0.49
C ALA A 140 1.72 -9.99 1.97
N ALA A 141 2.57 -10.48 2.87
CA ALA A 141 2.50 -10.18 4.30
C ALA A 141 3.43 -9.03 4.69
N ASP A 142 4.61 -8.98 4.11
CA ASP A 142 5.69 -8.05 4.41
C ASP A 142 6.07 -7.26 3.15
N ASP A 143 5.57 -6.03 2.96
CA ASP A 143 4.58 -5.33 3.83
C ASP A 143 3.38 -4.80 3.01
N LEU A 144 3.08 -5.40 1.86
CA LEU A 144 1.93 -4.96 1.04
C LEU A 144 0.59 -5.17 1.76
N SER A 145 0.53 -6.11 2.71
CA SER A 145 -0.65 -6.23 3.59
C SER A 145 -0.84 -4.98 4.45
N GLY A 146 0.25 -4.38 4.94
CA GLY A 146 0.23 -3.10 5.65
C GLY A 146 -0.30 -1.98 4.77
N VAL A 147 0.21 -1.87 3.54
CA VAL A 147 -0.26 -0.89 2.55
C VAL A 147 -1.76 -1.00 2.31
N VAL A 148 -2.25 -2.23 2.07
CA VAL A 148 -3.67 -2.47 1.76
C VAL A 148 -4.56 -2.33 3.00
N SER A 149 -4.08 -2.73 4.18
CA SER A 149 -4.83 -2.53 5.44
C SER A 149 -5.02 -1.06 5.77
N ILE A 150 -3.98 -0.24 5.58
CA ILE A 150 -4.05 1.23 5.72
C ILE A 150 -5.08 1.78 4.73
N GLY A 151 -4.97 1.41 3.45
CA GLY A 151 -5.87 1.90 2.41
C GLY A 151 -7.33 1.52 2.65
N MET A 152 -7.60 0.26 3.00
CA MET A 152 -8.95 -0.25 3.27
C MET A 152 -9.57 0.46 4.48
N SER A 153 -8.81 0.67 5.56
CA SER A 153 -9.28 1.36 6.75
C SER A 153 -9.67 2.80 6.46
N ILE A 154 -8.84 3.49 5.68
CA ILE A 154 -9.11 4.89 5.29
C ILE A 154 -10.27 4.98 4.30
N ASP A 155 -10.36 4.05 3.33
CA ASP A 155 -11.47 4.00 2.38
C ASP A 155 -12.81 3.77 3.09
N ALA A 156 -12.88 2.82 4.02
CA ALA A 156 -14.06 2.59 4.84
C ALA A 156 -14.45 3.85 5.65
N LEU A 157 -13.46 4.54 6.23
CA LEU A 157 -13.68 5.79 6.94
C LEU A 157 -14.23 6.88 6.01
N MET A 158 -13.63 7.05 4.82
CA MET A 158 -14.06 8.04 3.83
C MET A 158 -15.49 7.79 3.35
N GLN A 159 -15.88 6.54 3.15
CA GLN A 159 -17.24 6.16 2.76
C GLN A 159 -18.27 6.34 3.88
N THR A 160 -17.83 6.32 5.13
CA THR A 160 -18.71 6.49 6.30
C THR A 160 -18.95 7.96 6.63
N VAL A 161 -17.95 8.82 6.41
CA VAL A 161 -18.04 10.24 6.76
C VAL A 161 -18.73 11.03 5.64
N LYS A 162 -19.84 11.69 5.97
CA LYS A 162 -20.62 12.46 5.01
C LYS A 162 -19.78 13.59 4.37
N GLY A 163 -19.75 13.60 3.05
CA GLY A 163 -19.05 14.61 2.25
C GLY A 163 -17.55 14.35 2.08
N ALA A 164 -16.99 13.31 2.72
CA ALA A 164 -15.56 13.05 2.62
C ALA A 164 -15.13 12.66 1.19
N LEU A 165 -15.93 11.86 0.50
CA LEU A 165 -15.67 11.48 -0.90
C LEU A 165 -15.75 12.67 -1.87
N GLU A 166 -16.50 13.71 -1.51
CA GLU A 166 -16.61 14.97 -2.26
C GLU A 166 -15.54 16.00 -1.83
N GLY A 167 -14.57 15.60 -1.00
CA GLY A 167 -13.47 16.45 -0.54
C GLY A 167 -13.76 17.32 0.68
N ASN A 168 -14.89 17.12 1.35
CA ASN A 168 -15.18 17.77 2.63
C ASN A 168 -14.69 16.90 3.79
N PHE A 169 -13.49 17.17 4.27
CA PHE A 169 -12.83 16.39 5.33
C PHE A 169 -13.10 16.94 6.74
N SER A 170 -13.90 17.99 6.88
CA SER A 170 -14.09 18.69 8.16
C SER A 170 -14.66 17.80 9.27
N GLN A 171 -15.38 16.73 8.93
CA GLN A 171 -15.95 15.78 9.89
C GLN A 171 -15.04 14.59 10.20
N LEU A 172 -13.91 14.42 9.51
CA LEU A 172 -12.93 13.39 9.88
C LEU A 172 -12.39 13.66 11.29
N PRO A 173 -12.11 12.62 12.09
CA PRO A 173 -11.65 12.78 13.47
C PRO A 173 -10.22 13.32 13.57
N CYS A 174 -9.41 13.15 12.52
CA CYS A 174 -8.00 13.53 12.49
C CYS A 174 -7.55 13.89 11.07
N ASN A 175 -6.39 14.53 10.98
CA ASN A 175 -5.61 14.60 9.75
C ASN A 175 -4.92 13.25 9.55
N ILE A 176 -4.74 12.84 8.29
CA ILE A 176 -4.12 11.58 7.94
C ILE A 176 -2.91 11.86 7.07
N LYS A 177 -1.77 11.27 7.41
CA LYS A 177 -0.58 11.23 6.58
C LYS A 177 -0.14 9.78 6.37
N VAL A 178 0.35 9.50 5.18
CA VAL A 178 0.87 8.20 4.81
C VAL A 178 2.26 8.37 4.23
N ILE A 179 3.18 7.49 4.62
CA ILE A 179 4.51 7.33 4.02
C ILE A 179 4.65 5.88 3.62
N PHE A 180 4.92 5.64 2.33
CA PHE A 180 5.35 4.35 1.82
C PHE A 180 6.76 4.50 1.26
N GLU A 181 7.70 3.75 1.84
CA GLU A 181 9.09 3.75 1.40
C GLU A 181 9.42 2.57 0.48
N THR A 182 10.63 2.56 -0.06
CA THR A 182 11.11 1.59 -1.06
C THR A 182 12.50 1.03 -0.76
N GLU A 183 12.93 1.07 0.50
CA GLU A 183 14.24 0.59 0.97
C GLU A 183 14.19 0.06 2.41
N GLU A 184 13.11 -0.60 2.81
CA GLU A 184 13.04 -1.19 4.16
C GLU A 184 13.83 -2.50 4.22
N GLU A 185 13.75 -3.30 3.17
CA GLU A 185 14.34 -4.62 3.02
C GLU A 185 15.86 -4.52 2.69
#